data_d5b38360d2040fd11cb8b44acc97dfd0
#
_entry.id   d5b38360d2040fd11cb8b44acc97dfd0
#
_cell.length_a   1.000
_cell.length_b   1.000
_cell.length_c   1.000
_cell.angle_alpha   90.00
_cell.angle_beta   90.00
_cell.angle_gamma   90.00
#
_symmetry.space_group_name_H-M   'P 1'
#
loop_
_entity.id
_entity.type
_entity.pdbx_description
1 polymer ?
#
loop_
_entity_poly.entity_id
_entity_poly.type
_entity_poly.pdbx_seq_one_letter_code
_entity_poly.pdbx_strand_id
1 'polypeptide(L)'
;MNTTRRVVLGAALAGATMLATRVPASAQSGPIKVGILHSLSGTMAISETTLKDVMLMLIEEQNKKGGVLGRKLEPVVVDPASNWPLFAEKARELIAKEKVAATFGCWTSVSRKSVLPVFKELNSILFYPVQYEGEESERNVFYTGAAPNQQAIPAVDYLAKEEKVQRWVLAGTDYVYPRTTNKILEAYLLAKGVAKEDILINYTPFGHSDWQTIVSDIKKFGSAGKKTAVVSTINGDANVPFYKELGNQGIKATDIPVVAFSVGEEELAGIDTKPLVGHLAAWNYFQSIKTPANDAFIKQWKAFKKNEKAVTNDPMEAHVIGFAMWVKAVEKAGTTDPDKVIDALPGIEAPNLTGGVSKMLPNHHSTKPVFIGEIKDDGQFDVVWKTEGLVPGDAWSKELDGSKDLIGDWVEKKCGNFNVKTNKCGGA
;
A
#
# COMPACT_ATOMS: atom_id res chain seq x y z
N MET A 1 -23.18 2.48 102.12
CA MET A 1 -21.75 2.21 102.27
C MET A 1 -21.28 1.58 101.00
N ASN A 2 -20.32 2.14 100.31
CA ASN A 2 -19.57 1.77 99.14
C ASN A 2 -20.30 1.70 97.79
N THR A 3 -20.25 2.83 97.15
CA THR A 3 -20.53 3.08 95.70
C THR A 3 -19.36 2.75 94.90
N THR A 4 -19.49 1.83 93.87
CA THR A 4 -18.47 1.53 92.89
C THR A 4 -18.89 2.22 91.62
N ARG A 5 -18.09 3.20 91.19
CA ARG A 5 -18.19 3.88 89.88
C ARG A 5 -17.67 2.97 88.76
N ARG A 6 -18.45 2.70 87.74
CA ARG A 6 -18.03 2.11 86.45
C ARG A 6 -17.59 3.21 85.51
N VAL A 7 -16.36 3.13 85.10
CA VAL A 7 -15.79 3.93 84.04
C VAL A 7 -16.00 3.20 82.68
N VAL A 8 -16.69 3.86 81.75
CA VAL A 8 -16.87 3.38 80.39
C VAL A 8 -15.75 3.99 79.51
N LEU A 9 -14.85 3.15 79.03
CA LEU A 9 -13.88 3.57 78.01
C LEU A 9 -14.55 3.52 76.64
N GLY A 10 -14.72 4.67 76.00
CA GLY A 10 -15.12 4.76 74.60
C GLY A 10 -13.89 4.59 73.72
N ALA A 11 -13.88 3.52 72.90
CA ALA A 11 -12.87 3.34 71.86
C ALA A 11 -13.28 4.11 70.60
N ALA A 12 -12.52 5.15 70.25
CA ALA A 12 -12.65 5.86 69.00
C ALA A 12 -11.91 5.07 67.90
N LEU A 13 -12.65 4.46 66.95
CA LEU A 13 -12.09 3.93 65.72
C LEU A 13 -11.76 5.13 64.77
N ALA A 14 -10.50 5.44 64.65
CA ALA A 14 -9.98 6.32 63.56
C ALA A 14 -9.95 5.52 62.26
N GLY A 15 -10.92 5.72 61.38
CA GLY A 15 -10.89 5.21 60.01
C GLY A 15 -9.85 5.97 59.17
N ALA A 16 -8.71 5.34 58.93
CA ALA A 16 -7.74 5.84 57.97
C ALA A 16 -8.23 5.58 56.52
N THR A 17 -8.84 6.59 55.90
CA THR A 17 -9.15 6.60 54.47
C THR A 17 -7.82 6.67 53.69
N MET A 18 -7.34 5.54 53.18
CA MET A 18 -6.24 5.54 52.21
C MET A 18 -6.75 6.20 50.93
N LEU A 19 -6.44 7.47 50.71
CA LEU A 19 -6.46 8.07 49.39
C LEU A 19 -5.39 7.36 48.56
N ALA A 20 -5.82 6.42 47.71
CA ALA A 20 -4.98 5.88 46.64
C ALA A 20 -4.69 7.03 45.69
N THR A 21 -3.57 7.69 45.89
CA THR A 21 -3.00 8.61 44.88
C THR A 21 -2.70 7.76 43.66
N ARG A 22 -3.58 7.85 42.64
CA ARG A 22 -3.23 7.38 41.29
C ARG A 22 -2.03 8.20 40.88
N VAL A 23 -0.83 7.59 40.95
CA VAL A 23 0.35 8.12 40.31
C VAL A 23 -0.02 8.20 38.82
N PRO A 24 -0.07 9.39 38.21
CA PRO A 24 -0.29 9.43 36.76
C PRO A 24 0.84 8.64 36.13
N ALA A 25 0.50 7.66 35.30
CA ALA A 25 1.47 7.01 34.44
C ALA A 25 2.26 8.12 33.77
N SER A 26 3.57 8.09 33.92
CA SER A 26 4.49 9.09 33.39
C SER A 26 4.09 9.36 31.94
N ALA A 27 3.42 10.47 31.70
CA ALA A 27 3.07 10.87 30.35
C ALA A 27 4.41 11.06 29.62
N GLN A 28 4.67 10.21 28.62
CA GLN A 28 5.85 10.37 27.78
C GLN A 28 5.86 11.81 27.25
N SER A 29 6.72 12.65 27.82
CA SER A 29 6.87 14.04 27.42
C SER A 29 7.66 14.11 26.11
N GLY A 30 7.16 14.87 25.14
CA GLY A 30 7.80 15.07 23.86
C GLY A 30 6.96 14.62 22.66
N PRO A 31 7.39 14.94 21.44
CA PRO A 31 6.67 14.57 20.23
C PRO A 31 6.66 13.05 20.02
N ILE A 32 5.68 12.57 19.25
CA ILE A 32 5.66 11.19 18.73
C ILE A 32 6.36 11.24 17.38
N LYS A 33 7.50 10.55 17.26
CA LYS A 33 8.22 10.47 15.99
C LYS A 33 7.54 9.48 15.04
N VAL A 34 7.43 9.85 13.76
CA VAL A 34 6.87 9.06 12.67
C VAL A 34 7.92 8.91 11.57
N GLY A 35 8.30 7.68 11.25
CA GLY A 35 9.28 7.37 10.23
C GLY A 35 8.69 7.48 8.82
N ILE A 36 9.45 8.08 7.91
CA ILE A 36 9.12 8.19 6.48
C ILE A 36 10.30 7.60 5.70
N LEU A 37 10.07 6.45 5.08
CA LEU A 37 11.10 5.64 4.42
C LEU A 37 10.79 5.51 2.92
N HIS A 38 11.19 6.51 2.14
CA HIS A 38 10.97 6.58 0.70
C HIS A 38 12.24 7.01 -0.02
N SER A 39 12.50 6.43 -1.21
CA SER A 39 13.62 6.84 -2.06
C SER A 39 13.40 8.22 -2.65
N LEU A 40 14.28 9.15 -2.33
CA LEU A 40 14.27 10.53 -2.83
C LEU A 40 15.28 10.73 -3.96
N SER A 41 16.06 9.69 -4.23
CA SER A 41 17.05 9.62 -5.32
C SER A 41 17.07 8.21 -5.93
N GLY A 42 17.69 8.07 -7.12
CA GLY A 42 17.73 6.81 -7.88
C GLY A 42 16.47 6.54 -8.70
N THR A 43 16.34 5.31 -9.22
CA THR A 43 15.31 4.89 -10.20
C THR A 43 13.88 5.00 -9.71
N MET A 44 13.66 4.95 -8.38
CA MET A 44 12.32 5.04 -7.78
C MET A 44 11.93 6.44 -7.32
N ALA A 45 12.82 7.43 -7.43
CA ALA A 45 12.55 8.80 -6.97
C ALA A 45 11.33 9.43 -7.68
N ILE A 46 11.10 9.07 -8.96
CA ILE A 46 9.94 9.53 -9.74
C ILE A 46 8.61 9.19 -9.08
N SER A 47 8.54 8.03 -8.41
CA SER A 47 7.32 7.53 -7.75
C SER A 47 7.27 7.83 -6.25
N GLU A 48 8.43 7.89 -5.57
CA GLU A 48 8.49 7.93 -4.10
C GLU A 48 8.62 9.32 -3.48
N THR A 49 9.12 10.32 -4.23
CA THR A 49 9.34 11.67 -3.67
C THR A 49 8.05 12.33 -3.19
N THR A 50 6.96 12.17 -3.94
CA THR A 50 5.65 12.72 -3.58
C THR A 50 5.03 11.99 -2.38
N LEU A 51 5.37 10.72 -2.16
CA LEU A 51 4.90 9.95 -0.99
C LEU A 51 5.51 10.47 0.32
N LYS A 52 6.78 10.89 0.31
CA LYS A 52 7.38 11.61 1.44
C LYS A 52 6.62 12.92 1.69
N ASP A 53 6.31 13.68 0.64
CA ASP A 53 5.64 14.97 0.78
C ASP A 53 4.20 14.83 1.31
N VAL A 54 3.43 13.83 0.85
CA VAL A 54 2.07 13.60 1.37
C VAL A 54 2.10 13.24 2.85
N MET A 55 3.06 12.43 3.29
CA MET A 55 3.21 12.12 4.71
C MET A 55 3.53 13.36 5.55
N LEU A 56 4.40 14.25 5.05
CA LEU A 56 4.67 15.54 5.72
C LEU A 56 3.40 16.39 5.84
N MET A 57 2.61 16.47 4.78
CA MET A 57 1.32 17.18 4.79
C MET A 57 0.34 16.58 5.81
N LEU A 58 0.20 15.25 5.83
CA LEU A 58 -0.72 14.57 6.76
C LEU A 58 -0.31 14.77 8.22
N ILE A 59 0.99 14.74 8.52
CA ILE A 59 1.52 15.00 9.87
C ILE A 59 1.27 16.46 10.27
N GLU A 60 1.50 17.41 9.37
CA GLU A 60 1.22 18.83 9.62
C GLU A 60 -0.26 19.06 9.94
N GLU A 61 -1.17 18.47 9.15
CA GLU A 61 -2.61 18.58 9.37
C GLU A 61 -3.08 17.92 10.67
N GLN A 62 -2.52 16.76 11.02
CA GLN A 62 -2.81 16.12 12.29
C GLN A 62 -2.31 16.97 13.46
N ASN A 63 -1.17 17.63 13.30
CA ASN A 63 -0.63 18.54 14.30
C ASN A 63 -1.50 19.81 14.49
N LYS A 64 -2.12 20.33 13.44
CA LYS A 64 -3.11 21.43 13.53
C LYS A 64 -4.34 21.01 14.33
N LYS A 65 -4.71 19.72 14.29
CA LYS A 65 -5.82 19.13 15.07
C LYS A 65 -5.47 18.81 16.53
N GLY A 66 -4.22 19.03 16.96
CA GLY A 66 -3.76 18.77 18.33
C GLY A 66 -2.78 17.59 18.46
N GLY A 67 -2.39 16.96 17.35
CA GLY A 67 -1.48 15.81 17.35
C GLY A 67 -2.22 14.50 17.64
N VAL A 68 -1.56 13.58 18.36
CA VAL A 68 -2.10 12.26 18.76
C VAL A 68 -1.81 12.07 20.25
N LEU A 69 -2.80 11.63 21.03
CA LEU A 69 -2.72 11.56 22.49
C LEU A 69 -2.26 12.89 23.16
N GLY A 70 -2.65 14.04 22.57
CA GLY A 70 -2.25 15.36 23.04
C GLY A 70 -0.78 15.72 22.75
N ARG A 71 -0.06 14.93 21.96
CA ARG A 71 1.34 15.11 21.60
C ARG A 71 1.49 15.45 20.12
N LYS A 72 2.38 16.38 19.79
CA LYS A 72 2.72 16.67 18.39
C LYS A 72 3.41 15.48 17.74
N LEU A 73 3.19 15.31 16.44
CA LEU A 73 3.92 14.35 15.61
C LEU A 73 5.17 15.04 15.03
N GLU A 74 6.28 14.32 15.02
CA GLU A 74 7.55 14.76 14.43
C GLU A 74 7.93 13.80 13.30
N PRO A 75 8.01 14.25 12.04
CA PRO A 75 8.44 13.42 10.95
C PRO A 75 9.95 13.17 10.99
N VAL A 76 10.38 11.93 10.79
CA VAL A 76 11.77 11.55 10.57
C VAL A 76 11.90 10.95 9.18
N VAL A 77 12.48 11.73 8.26
CA VAL A 77 12.63 11.37 6.84
C VAL A 77 14.00 10.77 6.60
N VAL A 78 14.05 9.64 5.91
CA VAL A 78 15.30 9.02 5.46
C VAL A 78 15.22 8.69 3.97
N ASP A 79 16.34 8.81 3.26
CA ASP A 79 16.48 8.45 1.85
C ASP A 79 17.33 7.18 1.71
N PRO A 80 16.75 6.05 1.33
CA PRO A 80 17.48 4.83 0.98
C PRO A 80 17.98 4.80 -0.47
N ALA A 81 17.83 5.87 -1.25
CA ALA A 81 18.42 6.08 -2.57
C ALA A 81 18.18 4.95 -3.57
N SER A 82 16.99 4.32 -3.56
CA SER A 82 16.65 3.15 -4.40
C SER A 82 17.60 1.96 -4.24
N ASN A 83 18.29 1.88 -3.09
CA ASN A 83 19.26 0.84 -2.76
C ASN A 83 18.66 -0.11 -1.69
N TRP A 84 18.40 -1.35 -2.05
CA TRP A 84 17.67 -2.30 -1.19
C TRP A 84 18.36 -2.60 0.14
N PRO A 85 19.69 -2.87 0.21
CA PRO A 85 20.41 -2.98 1.47
C PRO A 85 20.30 -1.74 2.35
N LEU A 86 20.38 -0.54 1.76
CA LEU A 86 20.26 0.72 2.47
C LEU A 86 18.85 0.92 3.09
N PHE A 87 17.80 0.36 2.49
CA PHE A 87 16.47 0.35 3.11
C PHE A 87 16.49 -0.31 4.50
N ALA A 88 17.15 -1.47 4.64
CA ALA A 88 17.26 -2.16 5.93
C ALA A 88 18.06 -1.35 6.96
N GLU A 89 19.15 -0.70 6.55
CA GLU A 89 19.95 0.17 7.42
C GLU A 89 19.13 1.37 7.89
N LYS A 90 18.41 2.02 6.98
CA LYS A 90 17.54 3.17 7.28
C LYS A 90 16.34 2.79 8.14
N ALA A 91 15.75 1.62 7.94
CA ALA A 91 14.73 1.10 8.84
C ALA A 91 15.26 0.90 10.26
N ARG A 92 16.46 0.33 10.40
CA ARG A 92 17.11 0.17 11.71
C ARG A 92 17.43 1.53 12.35
N GLU A 93 17.87 2.50 11.57
CA GLU A 93 18.10 3.88 12.05
C GLU A 93 16.79 4.47 12.62
N LEU A 94 15.69 4.42 11.86
CA LEU A 94 14.39 4.92 12.30
C LEU A 94 13.91 4.26 13.60
N ILE A 95 14.02 2.93 13.69
CA ILE A 95 13.46 2.19 14.82
C ILE A 95 14.39 2.23 16.03
N ALA A 96 15.67 1.87 15.86
CA ALA A 96 16.58 1.70 16.99
C ALA A 96 17.16 3.01 17.51
N LYS A 97 17.47 3.98 16.62
CA LYS A 97 18.10 5.25 16.99
C LYS A 97 17.03 6.33 17.20
N GLU A 98 16.17 6.56 16.23
CA GLU A 98 15.19 7.63 16.27
C GLU A 98 13.95 7.29 17.11
N LYS A 99 13.68 5.99 17.38
CA LYS A 99 12.56 5.52 18.19
C LYS A 99 11.19 5.95 17.63
N VAL A 100 11.02 5.82 16.31
CA VAL A 100 9.74 6.14 15.68
C VAL A 100 8.63 5.18 16.14
N ALA A 101 7.42 5.69 16.29
CA ALA A 101 6.26 4.90 16.73
C ALA A 101 5.70 4.00 15.62
N ALA A 102 5.85 4.42 14.38
CA ALA A 102 5.53 3.66 13.17
C ALA A 102 6.32 4.23 12.00
N THR A 103 6.50 3.42 10.95
CA THR A 103 7.12 3.82 9.68
C THR A 103 6.11 3.70 8.55
N PHE A 104 6.09 4.70 7.68
CA PHE A 104 5.32 4.72 6.43
C PHE A 104 6.33 4.73 5.29
N GLY A 105 6.24 3.75 4.39
CA GLY A 105 7.24 3.71 3.33
C GLY A 105 7.39 2.41 2.58
N CYS A 106 8.49 2.37 1.86
CA CYS A 106 8.81 1.44 0.79
C CYS A 106 7.89 1.62 -0.43
N TRP A 107 8.42 1.29 -1.60
CA TRP A 107 7.63 1.13 -2.83
C TRP A 107 7.77 -0.29 -3.35
N THR A 108 8.98 -0.69 -3.69
CA THR A 108 9.21 -2.01 -4.30
C THR A 108 9.05 -3.12 -3.28
N SER A 109 8.53 -4.28 -3.72
CA SER A 109 8.45 -5.45 -2.86
C SER A 109 9.81 -5.92 -2.37
N VAL A 110 10.88 -5.70 -3.15
CA VAL A 110 12.25 -6.03 -2.70
C VAL A 110 12.70 -5.09 -1.58
N SER A 111 12.36 -3.80 -1.60
CA SER A 111 12.65 -2.89 -0.48
C SER A 111 11.87 -3.30 0.78
N ARG A 112 10.57 -3.62 0.65
CA ARG A 112 9.78 -4.15 1.77
C ARG A 112 10.41 -5.41 2.34
N LYS A 113 10.73 -6.40 1.51
CA LYS A 113 11.35 -7.66 1.97
C LYS A 113 12.71 -7.45 2.64
N SER A 114 13.46 -6.44 2.22
CA SER A 114 14.73 -6.07 2.87
C SER A 114 14.54 -5.55 4.30
N VAL A 115 13.44 -4.84 4.58
CA VAL A 115 13.18 -4.26 5.91
C VAL A 115 12.42 -5.20 6.85
N LEU A 116 11.69 -6.21 6.34
CA LEU A 116 10.90 -7.13 7.17
C LEU A 116 11.67 -7.72 8.35
N PRO A 117 12.92 -8.25 8.19
CA PRO A 117 13.68 -8.79 9.32
C PRO A 117 13.92 -7.75 10.41
N VAL A 118 14.14 -6.48 10.03
CA VAL A 118 14.38 -5.38 10.97
C VAL A 118 13.12 -5.05 11.76
N PHE A 119 11.95 -4.98 11.09
CA PHE A 119 10.67 -4.72 11.74
C PHE A 119 10.27 -5.84 12.69
N LYS A 120 10.54 -7.10 12.33
CA LYS A 120 10.31 -8.26 13.21
C LYS A 120 11.24 -8.26 14.42
N GLU A 121 12.54 -8.10 14.20
CA GLU A 121 13.57 -8.12 15.25
C GLU A 121 13.33 -7.01 16.28
N LEU A 122 13.02 -5.80 15.82
CA LEU A 122 12.85 -4.62 16.67
C LEU A 122 11.38 -4.35 17.07
N ASN A 123 10.46 -5.24 16.70
CA ASN A 123 9.04 -5.18 16.97
C ASN A 123 8.45 -3.78 16.68
N SER A 124 8.51 -3.34 15.44
CA SER A 124 7.99 -2.05 14.99
C SER A 124 6.93 -2.22 13.91
N ILE A 125 6.25 -1.14 13.53
CA ILE A 125 5.11 -1.14 12.61
C ILE A 125 5.50 -0.50 11.30
N LEU A 126 5.23 -1.20 10.18
CA LEU A 126 5.34 -0.68 8.82
C LEU A 126 3.95 -0.56 8.19
N PHE A 127 3.61 0.64 7.70
CA PHE A 127 2.52 0.84 6.75
C PHE A 127 3.09 0.88 5.34
N TYR A 128 2.67 -0.08 4.53
CA TYR A 128 3.11 -0.25 3.15
C TYR A 128 2.02 0.21 2.18
N PRO A 129 2.22 1.35 1.43
CA PRO A 129 1.14 2.02 0.71
C PRO A 129 0.98 1.58 -0.75
N VAL A 130 1.77 0.63 -1.24
CA VAL A 130 1.88 0.33 -2.66
C VAL A 130 1.30 -1.05 -2.96
N GLN A 131 0.82 -1.22 -4.20
CA GLN A 131 0.43 -2.53 -4.71
C GLN A 131 1.58 -3.54 -4.60
N TYR A 132 1.25 -4.81 -4.44
CA TYR A 132 2.25 -5.85 -4.34
C TYR A 132 1.73 -7.21 -4.82
N GLU A 133 2.63 -8.18 -4.91
CA GLU A 133 2.38 -9.53 -5.44
C GLU A 133 1.53 -10.44 -4.54
N GLY A 134 1.15 -10.00 -3.35
CA GLY A 134 0.60 -10.93 -2.37
C GLY A 134 1.65 -11.90 -1.83
N GLU A 135 1.25 -13.13 -1.53
CA GLU A 135 2.08 -14.24 -1.04
C GLU A 135 2.86 -13.87 0.25
N GLU A 136 2.30 -12.96 1.03
CA GLU A 136 2.88 -12.46 2.28
C GLU A 136 1.77 -11.85 3.16
N SER A 137 1.76 -12.24 4.43
CA SER A 137 0.98 -11.57 5.48
C SER A 137 1.84 -11.58 6.74
N GLU A 138 2.34 -10.40 7.13
CA GLU A 138 3.28 -10.24 8.22
C GLU A 138 2.68 -9.44 9.38
N ARG A 139 2.92 -9.90 10.62
CA ARG A 139 2.34 -9.28 11.82
C ARG A 139 2.67 -7.78 11.93
N ASN A 140 3.88 -7.41 11.58
CA ASN A 140 4.40 -6.06 11.74
C ASN A 140 4.12 -5.14 10.54
N VAL A 141 3.39 -5.62 9.51
CA VAL A 141 3.12 -4.87 8.27
C VAL A 141 1.63 -4.71 8.05
N PHE A 142 1.22 -3.50 7.73
CA PHE A 142 -0.14 -3.15 7.33
C PHE A 142 -0.13 -2.71 5.86
N TYR A 143 -0.79 -3.50 5.02
CA TYR A 143 -0.81 -3.36 3.57
C TYR A 143 -1.99 -2.47 3.19
N THR A 144 -1.72 -1.21 2.89
CA THR A 144 -2.73 -0.23 2.47
C THR A 144 -2.77 -0.04 0.96
N GLY A 145 -1.78 -0.56 0.23
CA GLY A 145 -1.82 -0.74 -1.23
C GLY A 145 -2.58 -2.01 -1.64
N ALA A 146 -2.76 -2.19 -2.94
CA ALA A 146 -3.52 -3.29 -3.51
C ALA A 146 -2.82 -4.65 -3.39
N ALA A 147 -3.57 -5.69 -2.99
CA ALA A 147 -3.22 -7.08 -3.24
C ALA A 147 -3.62 -7.50 -4.67
N PRO A 148 -3.16 -8.65 -5.20
CA PRO A 148 -3.47 -9.07 -6.58
C PRO A 148 -4.97 -9.14 -6.90
N ASN A 149 -5.80 -9.53 -5.97
CA ASN A 149 -7.25 -9.57 -6.12
C ASN A 149 -7.90 -8.17 -6.11
N GLN A 150 -7.14 -7.13 -5.79
CA GLN A 150 -7.56 -5.71 -5.80
C GLN A 150 -6.93 -4.91 -6.94
N GLN A 151 -6.21 -5.53 -7.88
CA GLN A 151 -5.61 -4.86 -9.02
C GLN A 151 -5.44 -5.81 -10.21
N ALA A 152 -4.52 -6.78 -10.11
CA ALA A 152 -4.05 -7.58 -11.24
C ALA A 152 -5.15 -8.48 -11.81
N ILE A 153 -5.89 -9.19 -10.97
CA ILE A 153 -6.97 -10.09 -11.38
C ILE A 153 -8.14 -9.32 -11.98
N PRO A 154 -8.70 -8.27 -11.34
CA PRO A 154 -9.76 -7.47 -11.95
C PRO A 154 -9.38 -6.81 -13.28
N ALA A 155 -8.12 -6.37 -13.43
CA ALA A 155 -7.64 -5.78 -14.68
C ALA A 155 -7.62 -6.79 -15.84
N VAL A 156 -7.15 -8.00 -15.59
CA VAL A 156 -7.17 -9.10 -16.59
C VAL A 156 -8.60 -9.50 -16.93
N ASP A 157 -9.49 -9.59 -15.93
CA ASP A 157 -10.91 -9.87 -16.17
C ASP A 157 -11.58 -8.79 -17.02
N TYR A 158 -11.28 -7.50 -16.75
CA TYR A 158 -11.76 -6.38 -17.57
C TYR A 158 -11.29 -6.52 -19.03
N LEU A 159 -9.99 -6.71 -19.24
CA LEU A 159 -9.44 -6.87 -20.59
C LEU A 159 -10.05 -8.07 -21.34
N ALA A 160 -10.23 -9.20 -20.66
CA ALA A 160 -10.84 -10.40 -21.27
C ALA A 160 -12.31 -10.17 -21.63
N LYS A 161 -13.09 -9.53 -20.76
CA LYS A 161 -14.54 -9.35 -20.91
C LYS A 161 -14.89 -8.18 -21.79
N GLU A 162 -14.33 -7.01 -21.54
CA GLU A 162 -14.71 -5.77 -22.23
C GLU A 162 -13.89 -5.57 -23.50
N GLU A 163 -12.57 -5.76 -23.44
CA GLU A 163 -11.66 -5.60 -24.57
C GLU A 163 -11.53 -6.85 -25.46
N LYS A 164 -12.13 -7.99 -25.05
CA LYS A 164 -12.08 -9.27 -25.78
C LYS A 164 -10.66 -9.78 -26.03
N VAL A 165 -9.75 -9.52 -25.10
CA VAL A 165 -8.35 -9.95 -25.17
C VAL A 165 -8.26 -11.48 -25.06
N GLN A 166 -7.45 -12.07 -25.93
CA GLN A 166 -7.21 -13.51 -26.02
C GLN A 166 -5.73 -13.89 -25.93
N ARG A 167 -4.83 -12.91 -26.14
CA ARG A 167 -3.37 -13.07 -26.04
C ARG A 167 -2.79 -12.06 -25.08
N TRP A 168 -1.78 -12.48 -24.34
CA TRP A 168 -1.29 -11.73 -23.18
C TRP A 168 0.21 -11.59 -23.22
N VAL A 169 0.72 -10.36 -23.12
CA VAL A 169 2.12 -10.09 -22.85
C VAL A 169 2.22 -9.64 -21.40
N LEU A 170 2.93 -10.38 -20.57
CA LEU A 170 3.20 -10.05 -19.18
C LEU A 170 4.62 -9.48 -19.09
N ALA A 171 4.74 -8.16 -19.16
CA ALA A 171 6.02 -7.45 -19.18
C ALA A 171 6.31 -6.81 -17.82
N GLY A 172 7.50 -7.05 -17.26
CA GLY A 172 7.81 -6.54 -15.93
C GLY A 172 9.28 -6.27 -15.68
N THR A 173 9.55 -5.51 -14.62
CA THR A 173 10.89 -5.35 -14.08
C THR A 173 11.33 -6.63 -13.39
N ASP A 174 12.60 -7.01 -13.51
CA ASP A 174 13.12 -8.29 -13.01
C ASP A 174 13.38 -8.28 -11.50
N TYR A 175 12.31 -8.46 -10.71
CA TYR A 175 12.39 -8.67 -9.26
C TYR A 175 11.12 -9.37 -8.74
N VAL A 176 11.02 -9.55 -7.42
CA VAL A 176 9.99 -10.40 -6.80
C VAL A 176 8.55 -10.02 -7.16
N TYR A 177 8.20 -8.71 -7.19
CA TYR A 177 6.82 -8.28 -7.47
C TYR A 177 6.37 -8.68 -8.89
N PRO A 178 7.05 -8.29 -9.99
CA PRO A 178 6.63 -8.69 -11.32
C PRO A 178 6.68 -10.21 -11.54
N ARG A 179 7.73 -10.88 -11.03
CA ARG A 179 7.85 -12.34 -11.22
C ARG A 179 6.73 -13.08 -10.54
N THR A 180 6.36 -12.72 -9.33
CA THR A 180 5.28 -13.39 -8.58
C THR A 180 3.91 -12.99 -9.14
N THR A 181 3.67 -11.71 -9.42
CA THR A 181 2.40 -11.24 -10.03
C THR A 181 2.16 -11.91 -11.38
N ASN A 182 3.18 -11.96 -12.24
CA ASN A 182 3.05 -12.59 -13.56
C ASN A 182 2.85 -14.11 -13.43
N LYS A 183 3.45 -14.78 -12.43
CA LYS A 183 3.19 -16.19 -12.14
C LYS A 183 1.73 -16.42 -11.72
N ILE A 184 1.16 -15.56 -10.90
CA ILE A 184 -0.25 -15.61 -10.51
C ILE A 184 -1.13 -15.40 -11.73
N LEU A 185 -0.84 -14.39 -12.55
CA LEU A 185 -1.62 -14.09 -13.75
C LEU A 185 -1.51 -15.20 -14.80
N GLU A 186 -0.35 -15.79 -14.99
CA GLU A 186 -0.18 -16.96 -15.88
C GLU A 186 -1.05 -18.13 -15.40
N ALA A 187 -1.00 -18.47 -14.11
CA ALA A 187 -1.82 -19.54 -13.54
C ALA A 187 -3.32 -19.23 -13.69
N TYR A 188 -3.72 -17.98 -13.42
CA TYR A 188 -5.09 -17.52 -13.58
C TYR A 188 -5.59 -17.63 -15.04
N LEU A 189 -4.80 -17.16 -16.00
CA LEU A 189 -5.12 -17.23 -17.44
C LEU A 189 -5.24 -18.67 -17.94
N LEU A 190 -4.31 -19.53 -17.54
CA LEU A 190 -4.36 -20.97 -17.87
C LEU A 190 -5.61 -21.62 -17.29
N ALA A 191 -5.98 -21.30 -16.04
CA ALA A 191 -7.21 -21.80 -15.42
C ALA A 191 -8.48 -21.29 -16.11
N LYS A 192 -8.42 -20.15 -16.79
CA LYS A 192 -9.50 -19.62 -17.66
C LYS A 192 -9.51 -20.20 -19.07
N GLY A 193 -8.60 -21.12 -19.39
CA GLY A 193 -8.53 -21.80 -20.69
C GLY A 193 -7.71 -21.07 -21.76
N VAL A 194 -6.93 -20.05 -21.38
CA VAL A 194 -5.97 -19.42 -22.29
C VAL A 194 -4.85 -20.42 -22.58
N ALA A 195 -4.51 -20.61 -23.87
CA ALA A 195 -3.43 -21.52 -24.26
C ALA A 195 -2.06 -20.96 -23.87
N LYS A 196 -1.11 -21.82 -23.54
CA LYS A 196 0.25 -21.40 -23.12
C LYS A 196 0.96 -20.56 -24.18
N GLU A 197 0.78 -20.88 -25.45
CA GLU A 197 1.33 -20.14 -26.60
C GLU A 197 0.72 -18.75 -26.80
N ASP A 198 -0.39 -18.46 -26.13
CA ASP A 198 -1.01 -17.14 -26.12
C ASP A 198 -0.58 -16.29 -24.92
N ILE A 199 0.45 -16.72 -24.18
CA ILE A 199 1.06 -15.98 -23.08
C ILE A 199 2.55 -15.79 -23.34
N LEU A 200 2.99 -14.53 -23.47
CA LEU A 200 4.39 -14.13 -23.59
C LEU A 200 4.82 -13.42 -22.31
N ILE A 201 5.91 -13.88 -21.69
CA ILE A 201 6.43 -13.29 -20.46
C ILE A 201 7.81 -12.68 -20.74
N ASN A 202 8.01 -11.43 -20.30
CA ASN A 202 9.26 -10.71 -20.49
C ASN A 202 9.67 -9.92 -19.24
N TYR A 203 10.96 -9.95 -18.90
CA TYR A 203 11.52 -9.20 -17.77
C TYR A 203 12.74 -8.38 -18.19
N THR A 204 12.86 -7.18 -17.61
CA THR A 204 14.00 -6.27 -17.81
C THR A 204 14.57 -5.81 -16.47
N PRO A 205 15.86 -5.49 -16.38
CA PRO A 205 16.44 -4.91 -15.18
C PRO A 205 15.78 -3.58 -14.78
N PHE A 206 15.96 -3.16 -13.52
CA PHE A 206 15.64 -1.79 -13.13
C PHE A 206 16.40 -0.77 -13.97
N GLY A 207 15.75 0.35 -14.33
CA GLY A 207 16.35 1.40 -15.15
C GLY A 207 16.61 1.01 -16.60
N HIS A 208 15.97 -0.06 -17.09
CA HIS A 208 16.08 -0.48 -18.49
C HIS A 208 15.59 0.62 -19.43
N SER A 209 16.40 0.96 -20.44
CA SER A 209 16.11 2.09 -21.33
C SER A 209 16.02 1.73 -22.81
N ASP A 210 16.51 0.56 -23.23
CA ASP A 210 16.46 0.09 -24.63
C ASP A 210 15.31 -0.89 -24.87
N TRP A 211 14.16 -0.36 -25.21
CA TRP A 211 12.91 -1.12 -25.39
C TRP A 211 12.66 -1.55 -26.85
N GLN A 212 13.54 -1.21 -27.81
CA GLN A 212 13.30 -1.41 -29.23
C GLN A 212 12.97 -2.88 -29.57
N THR A 213 13.78 -3.81 -29.11
CA THR A 213 13.57 -5.25 -29.38
C THR A 213 12.32 -5.77 -28.72
N ILE A 214 12.11 -5.45 -27.44
CA ILE A 214 10.96 -5.93 -26.68
C ILE A 214 9.64 -5.43 -27.26
N VAL A 215 9.56 -4.15 -27.61
CA VAL A 215 8.36 -3.57 -28.22
C VAL A 215 8.13 -4.15 -29.64
N SER A 216 9.19 -4.42 -30.39
CA SER A 216 9.09 -5.12 -31.69
C SER A 216 8.54 -6.55 -31.51
N ASP A 217 8.98 -7.28 -30.49
CA ASP A 217 8.47 -8.61 -30.15
C ASP A 217 6.99 -8.58 -29.73
N ILE A 218 6.59 -7.57 -28.91
CA ILE A 218 5.19 -7.33 -28.57
C ILE A 218 4.35 -7.11 -29.83
N LYS A 219 4.80 -6.26 -30.75
CA LYS A 219 4.12 -5.97 -32.00
C LYS A 219 3.96 -7.21 -32.86
N LYS A 220 5.03 -7.99 -33.01
CA LYS A 220 5.03 -9.27 -33.74
C LYS A 220 4.07 -10.28 -33.09
N PHE A 221 4.13 -10.43 -31.78
CA PHE A 221 3.23 -11.31 -31.03
C PHE A 221 1.77 -10.89 -31.22
N GLY A 222 1.46 -9.60 -31.16
CA GLY A 222 0.12 -9.05 -31.35
C GLY A 222 -0.42 -9.13 -32.78
N SER A 223 0.43 -9.42 -33.79
CA SER A 223 0.01 -9.53 -35.20
C SER A 223 -0.62 -10.88 -35.56
N ALA A 224 -0.77 -11.82 -34.62
CA ALA A 224 -1.20 -13.18 -34.88
C ALA A 224 -2.74 -13.37 -35.02
N GLY A 225 -3.50 -12.29 -35.25
CA GLY A 225 -4.94 -12.35 -35.55
C GLY A 225 -5.87 -12.52 -34.34
N LYS A 226 -5.33 -12.59 -33.12
CA LYS A 226 -6.08 -12.59 -31.88
C LYS A 226 -5.87 -11.26 -31.15
N LYS A 227 -6.92 -10.68 -30.54
CA LYS A 227 -6.78 -9.47 -29.74
C LYS A 227 -5.78 -9.69 -28.63
N THR A 228 -4.75 -8.85 -28.59
CA THR A 228 -3.61 -8.95 -27.66
C THR A 228 -3.58 -7.74 -26.73
N ALA A 229 -3.19 -7.92 -25.48
CA ALA A 229 -2.89 -6.83 -24.55
C ALA A 229 -1.54 -7.04 -23.87
N VAL A 230 -0.95 -5.95 -23.39
CA VAL A 230 0.20 -5.96 -22.49
C VAL A 230 -0.29 -5.68 -21.07
N VAL A 231 0.07 -6.54 -20.14
CA VAL A 231 -0.03 -6.30 -18.68
C VAL A 231 1.35 -5.87 -18.21
N SER A 232 1.47 -4.60 -17.79
CA SER A 232 2.75 -4.00 -17.41
C SER A 232 2.92 -3.96 -15.90
N THR A 233 3.93 -4.67 -15.42
CA THR A 233 4.46 -4.60 -14.05
C THR A 233 5.86 -3.95 -14.03
N ILE A 234 6.11 -3.05 -14.99
CA ILE A 234 7.32 -2.25 -15.08
C ILE A 234 7.27 -1.14 -14.03
N ASN A 235 8.38 -0.91 -13.31
CA ASN A 235 8.45 0.05 -12.22
C ASN A 235 9.52 1.13 -12.46
N GLY A 236 9.26 2.31 -11.87
CA GLY A 236 10.19 3.42 -11.85
C GLY A 236 10.36 4.10 -13.20
N ASP A 237 11.52 4.69 -13.39
CA ASP A 237 11.89 5.50 -14.57
C ASP A 237 11.91 4.72 -15.89
N ALA A 238 11.99 3.38 -15.84
CA ALA A 238 11.92 2.52 -17.03
C ALA A 238 10.59 2.62 -17.81
N ASN A 239 9.52 3.09 -17.16
CA ASN A 239 8.22 3.33 -17.82
C ASN A 239 8.32 4.43 -18.89
N VAL A 240 9.13 5.46 -18.68
CA VAL A 240 9.29 6.59 -19.63
C VAL A 240 9.77 6.11 -21.01
N PRO A 241 10.93 5.44 -21.14
CA PRO A 241 11.39 4.93 -22.43
C PRO A 241 10.52 3.79 -22.97
N PHE A 242 9.86 2.98 -22.14
CA PHE A 242 8.93 1.95 -22.59
C PHE A 242 7.75 2.56 -23.37
N TYR A 243 7.05 3.51 -22.77
CA TYR A 243 5.92 4.16 -23.45
C TYR A 243 6.35 4.99 -24.66
N LYS A 244 7.49 5.66 -24.58
CA LYS A 244 8.05 6.36 -25.73
C LYS A 244 8.27 5.41 -26.91
N GLU A 245 8.79 4.22 -26.67
CA GLU A 245 9.05 3.24 -27.71
C GLU A 245 7.77 2.62 -28.28
N LEU A 246 6.73 2.40 -27.45
CA LEU A 246 5.39 2.02 -27.96
C LEU A 246 4.89 3.04 -29.00
N GLY A 247 4.99 4.32 -28.68
CA GLY A 247 4.63 5.42 -29.59
C GLY A 247 5.50 5.45 -30.86
N ASN A 248 6.83 5.28 -30.74
CA ASN A 248 7.78 5.24 -31.87
C ASN A 248 7.43 4.14 -32.86
N GLN A 249 7.04 2.95 -32.38
CA GLN A 249 6.68 1.80 -33.22
C GLN A 249 5.21 1.82 -33.66
N GLY A 250 4.45 2.87 -33.28
CA GLY A 250 3.06 3.08 -33.69
C GLY A 250 2.09 2.08 -33.09
N ILE A 251 2.38 1.53 -31.91
CA ILE A 251 1.45 0.67 -31.15
C ILE A 251 0.41 1.57 -30.48
N LYS A 252 -0.84 1.44 -30.94
CA LYS A 252 -1.98 2.17 -30.40
C LYS A 252 -2.75 1.30 -29.40
N ALA A 253 -3.43 1.95 -28.46
CA ALA A 253 -4.28 1.27 -27.50
C ALA A 253 -5.42 0.49 -28.16
N THR A 254 -5.94 0.96 -29.32
CA THR A 254 -6.94 0.24 -30.13
C THR A 254 -6.45 -1.10 -30.65
N ASP A 255 -5.16 -1.23 -30.89
CA ASP A 255 -4.54 -2.43 -31.50
C ASP A 255 -4.05 -3.38 -30.41
N ILE A 256 -3.17 -2.89 -29.52
CA ILE A 256 -2.60 -3.62 -28.39
C ILE A 256 -2.67 -2.73 -27.15
N PRO A 257 -3.76 -2.73 -26.39
CA PRO A 257 -3.85 -1.96 -25.15
C PRO A 257 -2.78 -2.42 -24.15
N VAL A 258 -2.22 -1.48 -23.42
CA VAL A 258 -1.39 -1.73 -22.24
C VAL A 258 -2.23 -1.43 -21.02
N VAL A 259 -2.29 -2.34 -20.04
CA VAL A 259 -2.74 -2.02 -18.69
C VAL A 259 -1.54 -2.00 -17.76
N ALA A 260 -1.29 -0.86 -17.12
CA ALA A 260 -0.17 -0.68 -16.20
C ALA A 260 -0.63 -0.80 -14.73
N PHE A 261 0.24 -1.39 -13.89
CA PHE A 261 0.01 -1.52 -12.45
C PHE A 261 0.92 -0.60 -11.61
N SER A 262 1.81 0.15 -12.27
CA SER A 262 2.75 1.05 -11.60
C SER A 262 2.91 2.38 -12.35
N VAL A 263 1.90 2.79 -13.12
CA VAL A 263 1.84 4.09 -13.79
C VAL A 263 0.56 4.78 -13.36
N GLY A 264 0.71 5.91 -12.73
CA GLY A 264 -0.37 6.80 -12.33
C GLY A 264 -0.11 8.23 -12.85
N GLU A 265 -0.82 9.19 -12.29
CA GLU A 265 -0.75 10.60 -12.70
C GLU A 265 0.67 11.18 -12.54
N GLU A 266 1.42 10.73 -11.53
CA GLU A 266 2.77 11.25 -11.26
C GLU A 266 3.76 10.80 -12.34
N GLU A 267 3.73 9.53 -12.74
CA GLU A 267 4.57 9.00 -13.80
C GLU A 267 4.22 9.64 -15.15
N LEU A 268 2.93 9.89 -15.42
CA LEU A 268 2.46 10.53 -16.65
C LEU A 268 2.85 12.01 -16.72
N ALA A 269 3.01 12.70 -15.61
CA ALA A 269 3.40 14.12 -15.58
C ALA A 269 4.78 14.37 -16.23
N GLY A 270 5.64 13.33 -16.34
CA GLY A 270 6.95 13.39 -16.95
C GLY A 270 7.04 12.89 -18.41
N ILE A 271 5.91 12.50 -19.03
CA ILE A 271 5.86 11.82 -20.33
C ILE A 271 4.99 12.61 -21.31
N ASP A 272 5.32 12.56 -22.62
CA ASP A 272 4.36 12.96 -23.66
C ASP A 272 3.22 11.94 -23.72
N THR A 273 2.03 12.35 -23.28
CA THR A 273 0.87 11.47 -23.14
C THR A 273 0.07 11.28 -24.43
N LYS A 274 0.29 12.12 -25.46
CA LYS A 274 -0.48 12.03 -26.72
C LYS A 274 -0.44 10.64 -27.37
N PRO A 275 0.73 9.97 -27.50
CA PRO A 275 0.77 8.63 -28.07
C PRO A 275 0.21 7.55 -27.13
N LEU A 276 -0.08 7.88 -25.87
CA LEU A 276 -0.52 6.95 -24.83
C LEU A 276 -2.03 6.96 -24.59
N VAL A 277 -2.75 7.91 -25.21
CA VAL A 277 -4.20 8.02 -25.07
C VAL A 277 -4.88 6.69 -25.39
N GLY A 278 -5.78 6.26 -24.49
CA GLY A 278 -6.50 5.00 -24.61
C GLY A 278 -5.80 3.80 -23.96
N HIS A 279 -4.50 3.85 -23.62
CA HIS A 279 -3.88 2.84 -22.77
C HIS A 279 -4.43 2.96 -21.34
N LEU A 280 -4.31 1.89 -20.57
CA LEU A 280 -5.02 1.69 -19.31
C LEU A 280 -4.06 1.64 -18.11
N ALA A 281 -4.59 1.98 -16.95
CA ALA A 281 -4.00 1.63 -15.67
C ALA A 281 -5.06 1.02 -14.72
N ALA A 282 -4.62 0.17 -13.81
CA ALA A 282 -5.48 -0.40 -12.79
C ALA A 282 -5.01 0.05 -11.40
N TRP A 283 -5.89 0.72 -10.66
CA TRP A 283 -5.62 1.27 -9.33
C TRP A 283 -6.85 1.24 -8.42
N ASN A 284 -6.68 1.61 -7.17
CA ASN A 284 -7.79 1.78 -6.23
C ASN A 284 -8.23 3.24 -6.08
N TYR A 285 -7.52 4.14 -6.73
CA TYR A 285 -7.81 5.57 -6.76
C TYR A 285 -7.26 6.21 -8.04
N PHE A 286 -7.96 7.21 -8.56
CA PHE A 286 -7.49 8.16 -9.58
C PHE A 286 -7.85 9.57 -9.16
N GLN A 287 -7.00 10.55 -9.47
CA GLN A 287 -7.27 11.96 -9.19
C GLN A 287 -8.59 12.44 -9.79
N SER A 288 -8.98 11.89 -10.93
CA SER A 288 -10.21 12.25 -11.66
C SER A 288 -11.51 11.85 -10.97
N ILE A 289 -11.46 11.00 -9.94
CA ILE A 289 -12.65 10.56 -9.18
C ILE A 289 -13.30 11.76 -8.49
N LYS A 290 -14.61 11.94 -8.71
CA LYS A 290 -15.38 13.08 -8.21
C LYS A 290 -16.08 12.75 -6.90
N THR A 291 -15.47 13.14 -5.79
CA THR A 291 -16.06 13.12 -4.45
C THR A 291 -15.64 14.37 -3.68
N PRO A 292 -16.46 14.85 -2.74
CA PRO A 292 -16.08 16.00 -1.90
C PRO A 292 -14.76 15.78 -1.12
N ALA A 293 -14.49 14.55 -0.68
CA ALA A 293 -13.27 14.21 0.03
C ALA A 293 -12.04 14.32 -0.88
N ASN A 294 -12.14 13.83 -2.12
CA ASN A 294 -11.07 13.93 -3.10
C ASN A 294 -10.82 15.38 -3.54
N ASP A 295 -11.87 16.14 -3.83
CA ASP A 295 -11.74 17.54 -4.21
C ASP A 295 -11.04 18.36 -3.11
N ALA A 296 -11.39 18.11 -1.84
CA ALA A 296 -10.74 18.75 -0.69
C ALA A 296 -9.25 18.33 -0.57
N PHE A 297 -8.94 17.06 -0.76
CA PHE A 297 -7.57 16.55 -0.71
C PHE A 297 -6.70 17.13 -1.84
N ILE A 298 -7.19 17.14 -3.07
CA ILE A 298 -6.48 17.73 -4.23
C ILE A 298 -6.17 19.21 -3.96
N LYS A 299 -7.15 19.97 -3.46
CA LYS A 299 -6.98 21.39 -3.12
C LYS A 299 -5.90 21.55 -2.03
N GLN A 300 -5.95 20.76 -1.00
CA GLN A 300 -4.98 20.78 0.09
C GLN A 300 -3.57 20.42 -0.39
N TRP A 301 -3.46 19.38 -1.24
CA TRP A 301 -2.20 18.96 -1.82
C TRP A 301 -1.56 20.04 -2.68
N LYS A 302 -2.31 20.64 -3.59
CA LYS A 302 -1.83 21.74 -4.45
C LYS A 302 -1.35 22.94 -3.63
N ALA A 303 -2.09 23.28 -2.57
CA ALA A 303 -1.71 24.36 -1.65
C ALA A 303 -0.42 24.02 -0.88
N PHE A 304 -0.29 22.79 -0.38
CA PHE A 304 0.92 22.32 0.30
C PHE A 304 2.15 22.36 -0.61
N LYS A 305 2.00 21.86 -1.83
CA LYS A 305 3.07 21.86 -2.86
C LYS A 305 3.33 23.24 -3.45
N LYS A 306 2.47 24.24 -3.21
CA LYS A 306 2.49 25.55 -3.87
C LYS A 306 2.56 25.41 -5.40
N ASN A 307 1.86 24.42 -5.94
CA ASN A 307 1.88 24.08 -7.35
C ASN A 307 0.49 23.61 -7.81
N GLU A 308 -0.17 24.42 -8.61
CA GLU A 308 -1.51 24.11 -9.16
C GLU A 308 -1.51 22.92 -10.13
N LYS A 309 -0.34 22.53 -10.64
CA LYS A 309 -0.17 21.36 -11.52
C LYS A 309 0.16 20.08 -10.75
N ALA A 310 0.35 20.17 -9.42
CA ALA A 310 0.62 19.00 -8.62
C ALA A 310 -0.53 17.98 -8.72
N VAL A 311 -0.18 16.74 -8.98
CA VAL A 311 -1.13 15.62 -9.12
C VAL A 311 -1.17 14.76 -7.88
N THR A 312 -2.25 14.00 -7.73
CA THR A 312 -2.42 12.97 -6.69
C THR A 312 -2.54 11.61 -7.35
N ASN A 313 -2.16 10.54 -6.65
CA ASN A 313 -2.20 9.18 -7.16
C ASN A 313 -2.60 8.17 -6.08
N ASP A 314 -2.77 6.90 -6.47
CA ASP A 314 -3.20 5.82 -5.58
C ASP A 314 -2.31 5.61 -4.34
N PRO A 315 -0.96 5.53 -4.43
CA PRO A 315 -0.13 5.36 -3.24
C PRO A 315 -0.23 6.52 -2.24
N MET A 316 -0.54 7.73 -2.69
CA MET A 316 -0.83 8.86 -1.80
C MET A 316 -2.14 8.63 -1.04
N GLU A 317 -3.19 8.17 -1.72
CA GLU A 317 -4.47 7.79 -1.08
C GLU A 317 -4.28 6.65 -0.08
N ALA A 318 -3.45 5.66 -0.41
CA ALA A 318 -3.10 4.58 0.50
C ALA A 318 -2.39 5.09 1.77
N HIS A 319 -1.56 6.12 1.67
CA HIS A 319 -0.98 6.81 2.82
C HIS A 319 -2.04 7.56 3.65
N VAL A 320 -3.00 8.24 3.00
CA VAL A 320 -4.11 8.90 3.69
C VAL A 320 -4.89 7.91 4.55
N ILE A 321 -5.25 6.76 3.98
CA ILE A 321 -5.96 5.69 4.69
C ILE A 321 -5.11 5.11 5.81
N GLY A 322 -3.87 4.70 5.52
CA GLY A 322 -2.98 4.07 6.49
C GLY A 322 -2.64 4.98 7.67
N PHE A 323 -2.36 6.26 7.41
CA PHE A 323 -2.08 7.23 8.44
C PHE A 323 -3.31 7.48 9.34
N ALA A 324 -4.49 7.63 8.75
CA ALA A 324 -5.73 7.80 9.51
C ALA A 324 -6.05 6.56 10.38
N MET A 325 -5.81 5.36 9.85
CA MET A 325 -5.98 4.11 10.61
C MET A 325 -4.98 4.01 11.76
N TRP A 326 -3.72 4.37 11.54
CA TRP A 326 -2.71 4.40 12.60
C TRP A 326 -3.06 5.39 13.70
N VAL A 327 -3.46 6.61 13.37
CA VAL A 327 -3.89 7.61 14.36
C VAL A 327 -5.02 7.06 15.23
N LYS A 328 -6.08 6.51 14.61
CA LYS A 328 -7.22 5.91 15.32
C LYS A 328 -6.82 4.71 16.20
N ALA A 329 -5.89 3.89 15.72
CA ALA A 329 -5.40 2.74 16.47
C ALA A 329 -4.59 3.16 17.70
N VAL A 330 -3.73 4.17 17.58
CA VAL A 330 -2.97 4.76 18.69
C VAL A 330 -3.93 5.38 19.72
N GLU A 331 -4.93 6.13 19.28
CA GLU A 331 -5.95 6.70 20.15
C GLU A 331 -6.76 5.62 20.87
N LYS A 332 -7.20 4.57 20.16
CA LYS A 332 -7.91 3.41 20.73
C LYS A 332 -7.06 2.64 21.74
N ALA A 333 -5.77 2.44 21.43
CA ALA A 333 -4.83 1.76 22.34
C ALA A 333 -4.40 2.63 23.51
N GLY A 334 -4.54 3.97 23.43
CA GLY A 334 -4.06 4.93 24.42
C GLY A 334 -2.54 4.99 24.55
N THR A 335 -1.80 4.47 23.57
CA THR A 335 -0.34 4.34 23.58
C THR A 335 0.22 4.17 22.18
N THR A 336 1.53 4.41 22.03
CA THR A 336 2.31 4.09 20.82
C THR A 336 3.04 2.76 20.92
N ASP A 337 2.78 1.95 21.94
CA ASP A 337 3.34 0.60 22.08
C ASP A 337 2.98 -0.26 20.86
N PRO A 338 3.96 -0.84 20.14
CA PRO A 338 3.70 -1.54 18.88
C PRO A 338 2.69 -2.69 19.01
N ASP A 339 2.80 -3.51 20.04
CA ASP A 339 1.90 -4.66 20.21
C ASP A 339 0.45 -4.24 20.40
N LYS A 340 0.22 -3.22 21.23
CA LYS A 340 -1.12 -2.69 21.49
C LYS A 340 -1.72 -1.99 20.26
N VAL A 341 -0.90 -1.30 19.48
CA VAL A 341 -1.33 -0.65 18.24
C VAL A 341 -1.64 -1.69 17.16
N ILE A 342 -0.79 -2.72 17.00
CA ILE A 342 -1.03 -3.85 16.10
C ILE A 342 -2.36 -4.55 16.44
N ASP A 343 -2.59 -4.85 17.72
CA ASP A 343 -3.83 -5.52 18.17
C ASP A 343 -5.07 -4.60 18.00
N ALA A 344 -4.90 -3.29 18.03
CA ALA A 344 -5.99 -2.33 17.87
C ALA A 344 -6.40 -2.09 16.41
N LEU A 345 -5.49 -2.30 15.44
CA LEU A 345 -5.66 -1.97 14.02
C LEU A 345 -6.75 -2.80 13.31
N PRO A 346 -6.85 -4.12 13.49
CA PRO A 346 -7.92 -4.89 12.85
C PRO A 346 -9.30 -4.36 13.21
N GLY A 347 -10.14 -4.13 12.19
CA GLY A 347 -11.47 -3.55 12.34
C GLY A 347 -11.50 -2.02 12.36
N ILE A 348 -10.36 -1.32 12.39
CA ILE A 348 -10.33 0.15 12.25
C ILE A 348 -10.81 0.53 10.85
N GLU A 349 -11.65 1.54 10.83
CA GLU A 349 -12.21 2.12 9.60
C GLU A 349 -11.69 3.55 9.41
N ALA A 350 -11.37 3.90 8.15
CA ALA A 350 -10.96 5.24 7.76
C ALA A 350 -11.70 5.67 6.48
N PRO A 351 -12.19 6.92 6.39
CA PRO A 351 -12.71 7.46 5.15
C PRO A 351 -11.63 7.38 4.06
N ASN A 352 -12.04 7.00 2.85
CA ASN A 352 -11.19 7.02 1.67
C ASN A 352 -11.56 8.20 0.75
N LEU A 353 -10.74 8.48 -0.24
CA LEU A 353 -10.98 9.59 -1.18
C LEU A 353 -11.97 9.23 -2.28
N THR A 354 -12.32 7.96 -2.41
CA THR A 354 -13.23 7.45 -3.45
C THR A 354 -14.70 7.48 -3.03
N GLY A 355 -15.00 8.04 -1.85
CA GLY A 355 -16.37 8.26 -1.35
C GLY A 355 -16.90 7.14 -0.46
N GLY A 356 -16.03 6.30 0.07
CA GLY A 356 -16.37 5.20 0.96
C GLY A 356 -15.55 5.20 2.25
N VAL A 357 -15.56 4.04 2.91
CA VAL A 357 -14.82 3.79 4.15
C VAL A 357 -14.01 2.52 3.96
N SER A 358 -12.69 2.63 4.01
CA SER A 358 -11.80 1.46 4.01
C SER A 358 -11.66 0.90 5.42
N LYS A 359 -11.54 -0.43 5.52
CA LYS A 359 -11.43 -1.16 6.79
C LYS A 359 -10.16 -2.00 6.81
N MET A 360 -9.44 -1.97 7.93
CA MET A 360 -8.32 -2.87 8.17
C MET A 360 -8.82 -4.27 8.54
N LEU A 361 -8.39 -5.27 7.80
CA LEU A 361 -8.82 -6.66 7.97
C LEU A 361 -7.90 -7.43 8.95
N PRO A 362 -8.34 -8.60 9.46
CA PRO A 362 -7.52 -9.45 10.32
C PRO A 362 -6.21 -9.93 9.69
N ASN A 363 -6.10 -9.95 8.37
CA ASN A 363 -4.89 -10.29 7.62
C ASN A 363 -3.98 -9.09 7.37
N HIS A 364 -4.24 -7.95 7.99
CA HIS A 364 -3.53 -6.68 7.86
C HIS A 364 -3.58 -6.04 6.47
N HIS A 365 -4.57 -6.40 5.65
CA HIS A 365 -4.89 -5.73 4.39
C HIS A 365 -6.11 -4.83 4.56
N SER A 366 -6.20 -3.78 3.73
CA SER A 366 -7.37 -2.91 3.73
C SER A 366 -8.41 -3.33 2.68
N THR A 367 -9.68 -3.00 2.92
CA THR A 367 -10.70 -3.07 1.86
C THR A 367 -10.55 -1.87 0.94
N LYS A 368 -10.61 -2.09 -0.39
CA LYS A 368 -10.46 -1.04 -1.41
C LYS A 368 -11.38 -1.28 -2.61
N PRO A 369 -11.87 -0.23 -3.30
CA PRO A 369 -12.47 -0.41 -4.62
C PRO A 369 -11.38 -0.69 -5.66
N VAL A 370 -11.75 -1.16 -6.84
CA VAL A 370 -10.84 -1.31 -7.97
C VAL A 370 -11.36 -0.48 -9.14
N PHE A 371 -10.49 0.26 -9.78
CA PHE A 371 -10.80 1.05 -10.95
C PHE A 371 -9.88 0.69 -12.12
N ILE A 372 -10.42 0.75 -13.33
CA ILE A 372 -9.64 0.81 -14.58
C ILE A 372 -9.77 2.23 -15.11
N GLY A 373 -8.64 2.89 -15.31
CA GLY A 373 -8.56 4.24 -15.86
C GLY A 373 -7.92 4.21 -17.24
N GLU A 374 -8.48 4.96 -18.18
CA GLU A 374 -7.95 5.18 -19.52
C GLU A 374 -7.15 6.49 -19.54
N ILE A 375 -5.93 6.45 -20.07
CA ILE A 375 -5.02 7.59 -20.15
C ILE A 375 -5.59 8.63 -21.13
N LYS A 376 -5.64 9.88 -20.68
CA LYS A 376 -6.02 11.05 -21.46
C LYS A 376 -4.79 11.83 -21.95
N ASP A 377 -4.99 12.73 -22.88
CA ASP A 377 -3.96 13.61 -23.43
C ASP A 377 -3.39 14.61 -22.41
N ASP A 378 -4.14 14.92 -21.35
CA ASP A 378 -3.73 15.81 -20.25
C ASP A 378 -2.99 15.11 -19.11
N GLY A 379 -2.67 13.80 -19.25
CA GLY A 379 -2.00 13.00 -18.24
C GLY A 379 -2.89 12.58 -17.06
N GLN A 380 -4.19 12.79 -17.18
CA GLN A 380 -5.19 12.29 -16.26
C GLN A 380 -5.81 10.98 -16.78
N PHE A 381 -6.71 10.40 -15.99
CA PHE A 381 -7.41 9.18 -16.35
C PHE A 381 -8.92 9.40 -16.40
N ASP A 382 -9.58 8.80 -17.39
CA ASP A 382 -11.02 8.58 -17.34
C ASP A 382 -11.28 7.20 -16.74
N VAL A 383 -12.09 7.14 -15.68
CA VAL A 383 -12.49 5.86 -15.07
C VAL A 383 -13.49 5.18 -15.97
N VAL A 384 -13.08 4.12 -16.66
CA VAL A 384 -13.89 3.36 -17.61
C VAL A 384 -14.55 2.12 -16.98
N TRP A 385 -14.04 1.67 -15.84
CA TRP A 385 -14.62 0.54 -15.10
C TRP A 385 -14.30 0.63 -13.61
N LYS A 386 -15.19 0.07 -12.78
CA LYS A 386 -14.98 -0.04 -11.33
C LYS A 386 -15.73 -1.25 -10.76
N THR A 387 -15.28 -1.74 -9.61
CA THR A 387 -16.03 -2.72 -8.81
C THR A 387 -17.31 -2.09 -8.24
N GLU A 388 -18.35 -2.91 -8.01
CA GLU A 388 -19.60 -2.44 -7.38
C GLU A 388 -19.40 -2.01 -5.92
N GLY A 389 -18.37 -2.50 -5.25
CA GLY A 389 -18.07 -2.22 -3.85
C GLY A 389 -16.59 -2.38 -3.51
N LEU A 390 -16.32 -2.37 -2.21
CA LEU A 390 -14.97 -2.59 -1.69
C LEU A 390 -14.60 -4.06 -1.74
N VAL A 391 -13.44 -4.35 -2.30
CA VAL A 391 -12.84 -5.68 -2.34
C VAL A 391 -11.99 -5.89 -1.09
N PRO A 392 -12.19 -6.95 -0.32
CA PRO A 392 -11.27 -7.32 0.76
C PRO A 392 -9.90 -7.72 0.19
N GLY A 393 -8.82 -7.13 0.72
CA GLY A 393 -7.47 -7.54 0.31
C GLY A 393 -7.17 -8.97 0.78
N ASP A 394 -6.73 -9.82 -0.15
CA ASP A 394 -6.29 -11.19 0.14
C ASP A 394 -4.84 -11.36 -0.31
N ALA A 395 -3.99 -11.72 0.63
CA ALA A 395 -2.57 -11.96 0.37
C ALA A 395 -2.32 -13.24 -0.45
N TRP A 396 -3.20 -14.24 -0.33
CA TRP A 396 -2.94 -15.59 -0.82
C TRP A 396 -3.71 -15.89 -2.10
N SER A 397 -2.96 -16.17 -3.16
CA SER A 397 -3.53 -16.51 -4.46
C SER A 397 -4.24 -17.86 -4.44
N LYS A 398 -5.45 -17.91 -5.01
CA LYS A 398 -6.22 -19.15 -5.16
C LYS A 398 -5.74 -19.99 -6.35
N GLU A 399 -4.96 -19.42 -7.22
CA GLU A 399 -4.44 -20.03 -8.44
C GLU A 399 -3.09 -20.74 -8.24
N LEU A 400 -2.41 -20.47 -7.12
CA LEU A 400 -1.13 -21.11 -6.81
C LEU A 400 -1.30 -22.26 -5.83
N ASP A 401 -0.82 -23.45 -6.21
CA ASP A 401 -0.93 -24.66 -5.37
C ASP A 401 -0.34 -24.50 -3.97
N GLY A 402 0.74 -23.70 -3.84
CA GLY A 402 1.41 -23.45 -2.55
C GLY A 402 0.63 -22.54 -1.60
N SER A 403 -0.34 -21.76 -2.09
CA SER A 403 -1.02 -20.73 -1.30
C SER A 403 -2.53 -20.75 -1.36
N LYS A 404 -3.14 -21.53 -2.27
CA LYS A 404 -4.60 -21.56 -2.46
C LYS A 404 -5.42 -21.92 -1.21
N ASP A 405 -4.81 -22.62 -0.28
CA ASP A 405 -5.42 -23.06 0.98
C ASP A 405 -4.97 -22.23 2.19
N LEU A 406 -4.22 -21.14 1.95
CA LEU A 406 -3.74 -20.25 3.00
C LEU A 406 -4.70 -19.07 3.22
N ILE A 407 -4.75 -18.62 4.46
CA ILE A 407 -5.36 -17.35 4.86
C ILE A 407 -4.43 -16.62 5.84
N GLY A 408 -4.49 -15.30 5.85
CA GLY A 408 -3.89 -14.49 6.90
C GLY A 408 -4.94 -14.15 7.96
N ASP A 409 -4.64 -14.42 9.23
CA ASP A 409 -5.53 -14.05 10.34
C ASP A 409 -4.70 -13.83 11.62
N TRP A 410 -4.41 -12.57 11.89
CA TRP A 410 -3.66 -12.16 13.07
C TRP A 410 -4.55 -11.94 14.31
N VAL A 411 -5.88 -12.04 14.17
CA VAL A 411 -6.83 -11.86 15.27
C VAL A 411 -7.16 -13.19 15.96
N GLU A 412 -7.69 -14.15 15.20
CA GLU A 412 -8.12 -15.45 15.77
C GLU A 412 -7.00 -16.50 15.69
N LYS A 413 -6.39 -16.64 14.50
CA LYS A 413 -5.36 -17.67 14.24
C LYS A 413 -3.96 -17.23 14.69
N LYS A 414 -3.73 -15.92 14.91
CA LYS A 414 -2.42 -15.34 15.22
C LYS A 414 -1.35 -15.74 14.21
N CYS A 415 -1.73 -15.79 12.92
CA CYS A 415 -0.96 -16.43 11.87
C CYS A 415 -1.17 -15.74 10.53
N GLY A 416 -0.10 -15.42 9.82
CA GLY A 416 -0.16 -14.83 8.48
C GLY A 416 -0.40 -15.83 7.35
N ASN A 417 -0.10 -17.13 7.58
CA ASN A 417 -0.18 -18.20 6.59
C ASN A 417 -0.85 -19.47 7.17
N PHE A 418 -2.03 -19.29 7.72
CA PHE A 418 -2.80 -20.39 8.27
C PHE A 418 -3.39 -21.24 7.13
N ASN A 419 -3.06 -22.54 7.11
CA ASN A 419 -3.59 -23.47 6.14
C ASN A 419 -4.92 -24.05 6.64
N VAL A 420 -6.01 -23.76 5.92
CA VAL A 420 -7.39 -24.15 6.30
C VAL A 420 -7.65 -25.65 6.18
N LYS A 421 -6.90 -26.39 5.35
CA LYS A 421 -7.03 -27.86 5.21
C LYS A 421 -6.33 -28.61 6.30
N THR A 422 -5.11 -28.18 6.65
CA THR A 422 -4.29 -28.84 7.70
C THR A 422 -4.60 -28.30 9.10
N ASN A 423 -5.30 -27.17 9.20
CA ASN A 423 -5.59 -26.44 10.44
C ASN A 423 -4.32 -26.07 11.22
N LYS A 424 -3.26 -25.65 10.52
CA LYS A 424 -1.96 -25.27 11.09
C LYS A 424 -1.42 -23.98 10.49
N CYS A 425 -0.59 -23.26 11.26
CA CYS A 425 0.25 -22.19 10.75
C CYS A 425 1.49 -22.75 10.07
N GLY A 426 1.92 -22.09 9.00
CA GLY A 426 3.04 -22.53 8.17
C GLY A 426 2.56 -23.19 6.87
N GLY A 427 3.34 -23.00 5.80
CA GLY A 427 3.11 -23.68 4.52
C GLY A 427 3.21 -25.19 4.68
N ALA A 428 2.61 -25.91 3.70
CA ALA A 428 2.66 -27.37 3.63
C ALA A 428 4.07 -27.90 3.56
#